data_45ea3f71997487b767b21b90013d52d9
#
_entry.id   45ea3f71997487b767b21b90013d52d9
#
_cell.length_a   1.000
_cell.length_b   1.000
_cell.length_c   1.000
_cell.angle_alpha   90.00
_cell.angle_beta   90.00
_cell.angle_gamma   90.00
#
_symmetry.space_group_name_H-M   'P 1'
#
loop_
_entity.id
_entity.type
_entity.pdbx_description
1 polymer ?
#
loop_
_entity_poly.entity_id
_entity_poly.type
_entity_poly.pdbx_seq_one_letter_code
_entity_poly.pdbx_strand_id
1 'polypeptide(L)'
;MQPSPALGDVVDIGSWTRFSPSLATFIDEQVRLHRLPGGLEEGMTVRLTAPAPVVTDRDPAAHGRLRLPWRRRPPRVPSSETPGVVLTGKGDEVEVALPVLDAAGRVLLGDDACAQLTVLGWTRCGDAFTRNAQRGRTAAEAVTRVLIEVLRVAHPADLDWVITERS
;
A
#
# COMPACT_ATOMS: atom_id res chain seq x y z
N MET A 1 -2.24 14.70 24.42
CA MET A 1 -1.79 13.86 23.30
C MET A 1 -2.48 12.50 23.48
N GLN A 2 -3.53 12.23 22.72
CA GLN A 2 -4.12 10.89 22.76
C GLN A 2 -3.28 9.96 21.89
N PRO A 3 -2.90 8.79 22.37
CA PRO A 3 -2.22 7.81 21.54
C PRO A 3 -3.13 7.41 20.36
N SER A 4 -2.58 7.32 19.16
CA SER A 4 -3.32 6.78 18.01
C SER A 4 -3.84 5.37 18.35
N PRO A 5 -5.09 5.05 18.03
CA PRO A 5 -5.64 3.73 18.31
C PRO A 5 -4.82 2.66 17.58
N ALA A 6 -4.71 1.48 18.14
CA ALA A 6 -4.10 0.34 17.45
C ALA A 6 -5.00 -0.11 16.28
N LEU A 7 -4.42 -0.73 15.25
CA LEU A 7 -5.20 -1.21 14.09
C LEU A 7 -6.35 -2.14 14.53
N GLY A 8 -6.10 -3.04 15.48
CA GLY A 8 -7.08 -3.96 16.00
C GLY A 8 -8.24 -3.32 16.77
N ASP A 9 -8.12 -2.05 17.19
CA ASP A 9 -9.20 -1.30 17.85
C ASP A 9 -10.22 -0.75 16.84
N VAL A 10 -9.83 -0.68 15.57
CA VAL A 10 -10.60 -0.01 14.51
C VAL A 10 -11.02 -0.99 13.40
N VAL A 11 -10.19 -1.97 13.11
CA VAL A 11 -10.40 -2.98 12.06
C VAL A 11 -10.23 -4.37 12.66
N ASP A 12 -11.08 -5.32 12.26
CA ASP A 12 -10.96 -6.70 12.70
C ASP A 12 -9.75 -7.38 12.06
N ILE A 13 -8.74 -7.67 12.87
CA ILE A 13 -7.49 -8.31 12.44
C ILE A 13 -7.45 -9.81 12.77
N GLY A 14 -8.57 -10.42 13.13
CA GLY A 14 -8.65 -11.84 13.50
C GLY A 14 -8.45 -12.81 12.33
N SER A 15 -8.82 -12.41 11.12
CA SER A 15 -8.62 -13.17 9.89
C SER A 15 -8.80 -12.28 8.66
N TRP A 16 -8.29 -12.70 7.51
CA TRP A 16 -8.51 -11.98 6.26
C TRP A 16 -9.98 -11.87 5.87
N THR A 17 -10.77 -12.90 6.17
CA THR A 17 -12.22 -12.92 5.91
C THR A 17 -12.97 -11.83 6.68
N ARG A 18 -12.53 -11.51 7.88
CA ARG A 18 -13.10 -10.45 8.72
C ARG A 18 -12.47 -9.10 8.46
N PHE A 19 -11.19 -9.08 8.11
CA PHE A 19 -10.42 -7.87 7.84
C PHE A 19 -11.04 -7.05 6.70
N SER A 20 -11.31 -7.67 5.56
CA SER A 20 -11.81 -6.95 4.37
C SER A 20 -13.14 -6.24 4.61
N PRO A 21 -14.21 -6.86 5.15
CA PRO A 21 -15.45 -6.17 5.45
C PRO A 21 -15.31 -5.08 6.52
N SER A 22 -14.49 -5.32 7.54
CA SER A 22 -14.22 -4.35 8.61
C SER A 22 -13.45 -3.14 8.08
N LEU A 23 -12.45 -3.36 7.24
CA LEU A 23 -11.72 -2.29 6.55
C LEU A 23 -12.64 -1.48 5.62
N ALA A 24 -13.56 -2.13 4.93
CA ALA A 24 -14.55 -1.47 4.07
C ALA A 24 -15.42 -0.49 4.86
N THR A 25 -15.90 -0.91 6.02
CA THR A 25 -16.69 -0.06 6.93
C THR A 25 -15.85 1.12 7.42
N PHE A 26 -14.62 0.87 7.84
CA PHE A 26 -13.70 1.93 8.26
C PHE A 26 -13.45 2.96 7.16
N ILE A 27 -13.21 2.50 5.93
CA ILE A 27 -13.00 3.38 4.78
C ILE A 27 -14.23 4.24 4.52
N ASP A 28 -15.42 3.66 4.51
CA ASP A 28 -16.66 4.40 4.27
C ASP A 28 -16.96 5.42 5.36
N GLU A 29 -16.72 5.09 6.61
CA GLU A 29 -17.04 5.96 7.75
C GLU A 29 -15.97 7.02 8.03
N GLN A 30 -14.70 6.70 7.90
CA GLN A 30 -13.59 7.56 8.33
C GLN A 30 -12.84 8.21 7.18
N VAL A 31 -12.60 7.49 6.10
CA VAL A 31 -11.77 7.98 5.00
C VAL A 31 -12.59 8.80 3.99
N ARG A 32 -13.81 8.37 3.69
CA ARG A 32 -14.69 9.04 2.73
C ARG A 32 -15.51 10.18 3.34
N LEU A 33 -15.97 10.04 4.58
CA LEU A 33 -16.93 10.96 5.19
C LEU A 33 -16.32 12.17 5.89
N HIS A 34 -15.01 12.34 5.87
CA HIS A 34 -14.36 13.52 6.47
C HIS A 34 -14.56 14.77 5.61
N ARG A 35 -15.84 15.13 5.39
CA ARG A 35 -16.22 16.47 4.93
C ARG A 35 -16.43 17.36 6.16
N LEU A 36 -15.43 18.16 6.49
CA LEU A 36 -15.66 19.24 7.45
C LEU A 36 -16.62 20.28 6.85
N PRO A 37 -17.58 20.77 7.62
CA PRO A 37 -18.38 21.92 7.23
C PRO A 37 -17.47 23.16 7.12
N GLY A 38 -17.14 23.57 5.90
CA GLY A 38 -16.24 24.70 5.65
C GLY A 38 -15.41 24.64 4.38
N GLY A 39 -15.52 23.58 3.59
CA GLY A 39 -14.94 23.48 2.24
C GLY A 39 -13.45 23.20 2.15
N LEU A 40 -12.79 22.86 3.24
CA LEU A 40 -11.45 22.32 3.20
C LEU A 40 -11.56 20.80 3.22
N GLU A 41 -11.20 20.17 2.11
CA GLU A 41 -11.06 18.72 2.01
C GLU A 41 -9.83 18.26 2.80
N GLU A 42 -9.97 18.09 4.10
CA GLU A 42 -8.95 17.41 4.89
C GLU A 42 -9.07 15.91 4.64
N GLY A 43 -8.27 15.41 3.71
CA GLY A 43 -8.19 13.99 3.42
C GLY A 43 -7.43 13.26 4.52
N MET A 44 -8.10 12.36 5.26
CA MET A 44 -7.41 11.39 6.09
C MET A 44 -6.57 10.48 5.20
N THR A 45 -5.32 10.29 5.56
CA THR A 45 -4.43 9.32 4.91
C THR A 45 -4.11 8.20 5.90
N VAL A 46 -4.35 6.98 5.48
CA VAL A 46 -4.06 5.76 6.26
C VAL A 46 -3.00 4.95 5.52
N ARG A 47 -1.93 4.61 6.20
CA ARG A 47 -0.88 3.73 5.68
C ARG A 47 -0.87 2.41 6.43
N LEU A 48 -1.04 1.32 5.71
CA LEU A 48 -0.88 -0.06 6.19
C LEU A 48 0.47 -0.58 5.73
N THR A 49 1.31 -1.01 6.66
CA THR A 49 2.69 -1.42 6.38
C THR A 49 2.86 -2.92 6.59
N ALA A 50 3.49 -3.59 5.63
CA ALA A 50 3.83 -5.00 5.72
C ALA A 50 4.94 -5.23 6.76
N PRO A 51 5.00 -6.43 7.39
CA PRO A 51 5.98 -6.72 8.44
C PRO A 51 7.39 -6.98 7.91
N ALA A 52 7.54 -7.29 6.62
CA ALA A 52 8.81 -7.65 6.01
C ALA A 52 8.99 -7.05 4.62
N PRO A 53 10.24 -6.76 4.20
CA PRO A 53 10.55 -6.34 2.86
C PRO A 53 10.14 -7.38 1.82
N VAL A 54 9.61 -6.93 0.68
CA VAL A 54 9.24 -7.79 -0.47
C VAL A 54 10.38 -7.95 -1.46
N VAL A 55 11.35 -7.04 -1.42
CA VAL A 55 12.54 -7.11 -2.28
C VAL A 55 13.46 -8.19 -1.70
N THR A 56 13.45 -9.36 -2.31
CA THR A 56 14.48 -10.36 -2.06
C THR A 56 15.71 -9.99 -2.88
N ASP A 57 16.88 -9.98 -2.23
CA ASP A 57 18.16 -9.97 -2.92
C ASP A 57 18.29 -11.26 -3.76
N ARG A 58 17.75 -11.21 -4.97
CA ARG A 58 18.09 -12.22 -5.96
C ARG A 58 19.51 -11.93 -6.40
N ASP A 59 20.42 -12.81 -6.04
CA ASP A 59 21.77 -12.80 -6.52
C ASP A 59 21.76 -12.72 -8.07
N PRO A 60 22.23 -11.61 -8.67
CA PRO A 60 22.25 -11.45 -10.13
C PRO A 60 23.15 -12.48 -10.82
N ALA A 61 23.99 -13.21 -10.08
CA ALA A 61 24.84 -14.27 -10.60
C ALA A 61 24.09 -15.56 -10.95
N ALA A 62 22.86 -15.77 -10.45
CA ALA A 62 22.12 -17.01 -10.67
C ALA A 62 21.46 -17.13 -12.06
N HIS A 63 21.42 -16.07 -12.85
CA HIS A 63 20.82 -16.07 -14.19
C HIS A 63 21.86 -15.65 -15.21
N GLY A 64 22.54 -16.63 -15.82
CA GLY A 64 23.52 -16.48 -16.87
C GLY A 64 22.97 -15.87 -18.18
N ARG A 65 22.37 -14.69 -18.09
CA ARG A 65 22.04 -13.87 -19.25
C ARG A 65 23.18 -12.91 -19.50
N LEU A 66 23.78 -13.04 -20.68
CA LEU A 66 24.70 -12.07 -21.24
C LEU A 66 24.08 -10.67 -21.16
N ARG A 67 24.51 -9.90 -20.17
CA ARG A 67 24.13 -8.49 -20.05
C ARG A 67 25.01 -7.70 -21.01
N LEU A 68 24.36 -7.12 -22.01
CA LEU A 68 25.01 -6.18 -22.91
C LEU A 68 25.50 -4.97 -22.08
N PRO A 69 26.82 -4.61 -22.19
CA PRO A 69 27.43 -3.64 -21.27
C PRO A 69 26.87 -2.23 -21.34
N TRP A 70 26.14 -1.84 -22.38
CA TRP A 70 25.55 -0.50 -22.53
C TRP A 70 24.15 -0.32 -21.90
N ARG A 71 23.55 -1.37 -21.36
CA ARG A 71 22.24 -1.31 -20.69
C ARG A 71 22.35 -1.44 -19.16
N ARG A 72 23.43 -1.00 -18.57
CA ARG A 72 23.56 -0.95 -17.11
C ARG A 72 22.67 0.17 -16.57
N ARG A 73 21.42 -0.15 -16.23
CA ARG A 73 20.73 0.64 -15.23
C ARG A 73 21.54 0.52 -13.94
N PRO A 74 21.82 1.65 -13.26
CA PRO A 74 22.49 1.55 -11.97
C PRO A 74 21.67 0.61 -11.07
N PRO A 75 22.32 -0.27 -10.29
CA PRO A 75 21.61 -1.17 -9.38
C PRO A 75 20.79 -0.32 -8.43
N ARG A 76 19.47 -0.53 -8.43
CA ARG A 76 18.59 0.15 -7.47
C ARG A 76 18.84 -0.45 -6.11
N VAL A 77 19.17 0.41 -5.15
CA VAL A 77 19.40 0.02 -3.77
C VAL A 77 18.05 -0.34 -3.13
N PRO A 78 17.90 -1.52 -2.52
CA PRO A 78 16.69 -1.86 -1.78
C PRO A 78 16.52 -0.94 -0.57
N SER A 79 15.26 -0.60 -0.25
CA SER A 79 14.93 0.17 0.93
C SER A 79 15.10 -0.66 2.20
N SER A 80 15.50 0.00 3.29
CA SER A 80 15.43 -0.58 4.64
C SER A 80 14.02 -0.52 5.24
N GLU A 81 13.13 0.24 4.62
CA GLU A 81 11.71 0.32 5.01
C GLU A 81 10.92 -0.85 4.40
N THR A 82 9.79 -1.18 5.02
CA THR A 82 8.87 -2.17 4.50
C THR A 82 7.81 -1.52 3.59
N PRO A 83 7.37 -2.21 2.53
CA PRO A 83 6.35 -1.69 1.64
C PRO A 83 5.00 -1.58 2.35
N GLY A 84 4.15 -0.71 1.86
CA GLY A 84 2.83 -0.49 2.43
C GLY A 84 1.81 0.01 1.41
N VAL A 85 0.57 0.02 1.84
CA VAL A 85 -0.57 0.53 1.10
C VAL A 85 -1.02 1.83 1.72
N VAL A 86 -1.21 2.85 0.92
CA VAL A 86 -1.68 4.17 1.35
C VAL A 86 -3.10 4.40 0.85
N LEU A 87 -4.01 4.69 1.77
CA LEU A 87 -5.40 5.04 1.48
C LEU A 87 -5.59 6.53 1.70
N THR A 88 -6.09 7.23 0.69
CA THR A 88 -6.37 8.67 0.77
C THR A 88 -7.77 8.97 0.28
N GLY A 89 -8.57 9.64 1.09
CA GLY A 89 -9.88 10.14 0.67
C GLY A 89 -9.72 11.30 -0.30
N LYS A 90 -10.38 11.20 -1.47
CA LYS A 90 -10.44 12.24 -2.50
C LYS A 90 -11.89 12.48 -2.89
N GLY A 91 -12.55 13.43 -2.24
CA GLY A 91 -13.97 13.68 -2.49
C GLY A 91 -14.83 12.45 -2.21
N ASP A 92 -15.52 11.95 -3.22
CA ASP A 92 -16.37 10.76 -3.13
C ASP A 92 -15.62 9.44 -3.38
N GLU A 93 -14.34 9.51 -3.72
CA GLU A 93 -13.49 8.36 -4.03
C GLU A 93 -12.39 8.16 -2.99
N VAL A 94 -11.86 6.96 -2.96
CA VAL A 94 -10.66 6.61 -2.22
C VAL A 94 -9.57 6.22 -3.20
N GLU A 95 -8.44 6.89 -3.14
CA GLU A 95 -7.24 6.48 -3.83
C GLU A 95 -6.47 5.47 -2.98
N VAL A 96 -6.18 4.35 -3.59
CA VAL A 96 -5.29 3.34 -3.02
C VAL A 96 -3.97 3.40 -3.76
N ALA A 97 -2.88 3.62 -3.05
CA ALA A 97 -1.55 3.75 -3.64
C ALA A 97 -0.54 2.80 -2.98
N LEU A 98 0.34 2.23 -3.81
CA LEU A 98 1.50 1.46 -3.35
C LEU A 98 2.76 2.15 -3.85
N PRO A 99 3.53 2.80 -2.97
CA PRO A 99 4.82 3.36 -3.33
C PRO A 99 5.81 2.28 -3.78
N VAL A 100 6.47 2.52 -4.89
CA VAL A 100 7.53 1.64 -5.44
C VAL A 100 8.89 1.99 -4.86
N LEU A 101 9.08 3.27 -4.55
CA LEU A 101 10.29 3.82 -3.97
C LEU A 101 9.99 4.50 -2.62
N ASP A 102 10.96 4.48 -1.72
CA ASP A 102 10.91 5.28 -0.50
C ASP A 102 11.28 6.76 -0.78
N ALA A 103 11.24 7.60 0.26
CA ALA A 103 11.56 9.02 0.14
C ALA A 103 13.01 9.29 -0.32
N ALA A 104 13.93 8.34 -0.11
CA ALA A 104 15.33 8.42 -0.54
C ALA A 104 15.55 7.82 -1.94
N GLY A 105 14.50 7.37 -2.63
CA GLY A 105 14.57 6.75 -3.95
C GLY A 105 15.01 5.28 -3.94
N ARG A 106 15.00 4.62 -2.77
CA ARG A 106 15.33 3.20 -2.64
C ARG A 106 14.11 2.33 -2.91
N VAL A 107 14.32 1.12 -3.40
CA VAL A 107 13.27 0.22 -3.88
C VAL A 107 12.48 -0.40 -2.73
N LEU A 108 11.18 -0.14 -2.68
CA LEU A 108 10.20 -0.80 -1.80
C LEU A 108 9.57 -2.03 -2.45
N LEU A 109 9.31 -1.97 -3.75
CA LEU A 109 8.70 -3.05 -4.54
C LEU A 109 9.62 -3.45 -5.69
N GLY A 110 9.97 -4.73 -5.75
CA GLY A 110 10.77 -5.29 -6.83
C GLY A 110 10.00 -5.40 -8.15
N ASP A 111 10.70 -5.75 -9.23
CA ASP A 111 10.13 -5.86 -10.58
C ASP A 111 9.01 -6.90 -10.67
N ASP A 112 9.12 -8.02 -9.95
CA ASP A 112 8.09 -9.07 -9.91
C ASP A 112 6.78 -8.56 -9.29
N ALA A 113 6.88 -7.79 -8.19
CA ALA A 113 5.73 -7.17 -7.55
C ALA A 113 5.07 -6.13 -8.45
N CYS A 114 5.87 -5.31 -9.14
CA CYS A 114 5.38 -4.32 -10.10
C CYS A 114 4.67 -4.99 -11.28
N ALA A 115 5.21 -6.07 -11.82
CA ALA A 115 4.58 -6.83 -12.88
C ALA A 115 3.24 -7.45 -12.43
N GLN A 116 3.18 -7.98 -11.22
CA GLN A 116 1.97 -8.54 -10.65
C GLN A 116 0.88 -7.47 -10.45
N LEU A 117 1.24 -6.28 -9.97
CA LEU A 117 0.32 -5.16 -9.83
C LEU A 117 -0.27 -4.73 -11.18
N THR A 118 0.54 -4.70 -12.23
CA THR A 118 0.07 -4.41 -13.58
C THR A 118 -0.95 -5.44 -14.06
N VAL A 119 -0.69 -6.72 -13.84
CA VAL A 119 -1.62 -7.82 -14.17
C VAL A 119 -2.94 -7.70 -13.37
N LEU A 120 -2.87 -7.25 -12.13
CA LEU A 120 -4.04 -7.04 -11.27
C LEU A 120 -4.84 -5.76 -11.62
N GLY A 121 -4.42 -5.00 -12.61
CA GLY A 121 -5.12 -3.81 -13.12
C GLY A 121 -4.78 -2.51 -12.40
N TRP A 122 -3.65 -2.45 -11.69
CA TRP A 122 -3.14 -1.22 -11.11
C TRP A 122 -2.42 -0.37 -12.15
N THR A 123 -2.56 0.95 -12.03
CA THR A 123 -1.92 1.92 -12.94
C THR A 123 -0.71 2.53 -12.27
N ARG A 124 0.41 2.55 -12.98
CA ARG A 124 1.61 3.22 -12.49
C ARG A 124 1.51 4.73 -12.71
N CYS A 125 1.65 5.49 -11.63
CA CYS A 125 1.71 6.94 -11.61
C CYS A 125 3.02 7.36 -10.92
N GLY A 126 4.03 7.76 -11.69
CA GLY A 126 5.34 8.12 -11.12
C GLY A 126 5.98 6.96 -10.33
N ASP A 127 6.23 7.19 -9.06
CA ASP A 127 6.88 6.24 -8.15
C ASP A 127 5.89 5.39 -7.34
N ALA A 128 4.65 5.32 -7.76
CA ALA A 128 3.61 4.52 -7.11
C ALA A 128 2.69 3.84 -8.12
N PHE A 129 2.08 2.74 -7.68
CA PHE A 129 0.91 2.17 -8.34
C PHE A 129 -0.34 2.69 -7.65
N THR A 130 -1.35 3.06 -8.42
CA THR A 130 -2.59 3.63 -7.91
C THR A 130 -3.82 2.93 -8.47
N ARG A 131 -4.87 2.95 -7.67
CA ARG A 131 -6.21 2.51 -8.05
C ARG A 131 -7.24 3.34 -7.29
N ASN A 132 -8.23 3.87 -7.99
CA ASN A 132 -9.32 4.60 -7.37
C ASN A 132 -10.53 3.68 -7.16
N ALA A 133 -11.21 3.85 -6.05
CA ALA A 133 -12.43 3.13 -5.71
C ALA A 133 -13.50 4.09 -5.18
N GLN A 134 -14.72 3.93 -5.67
CA GLN A 134 -15.87 4.74 -5.24
C GLN A 134 -16.51 4.25 -3.94
N ARG A 135 -16.25 2.99 -3.58
CA ARG A 135 -16.83 2.34 -2.39
C ARG A 135 -15.75 1.75 -1.52
N GLY A 136 -15.95 1.82 -0.21
CA GLY A 136 -15.05 1.21 0.75
C GLY A 136 -14.85 -0.29 0.55
N ARG A 137 -15.88 -1.00 0.14
CA ARG A 137 -15.79 -2.43 -0.19
C ARG A 137 -14.81 -2.70 -1.32
N THR A 138 -14.90 -1.97 -2.43
CA THR A 138 -14.00 -2.13 -3.58
C THR A 138 -12.55 -1.80 -3.20
N ALA A 139 -12.35 -0.74 -2.43
CA ALA A 139 -11.03 -0.37 -1.91
C ALA A 139 -10.48 -1.44 -0.97
N ALA A 140 -11.27 -1.93 -0.03
CA ALA A 140 -10.86 -2.95 0.93
C ALA A 140 -10.53 -4.29 0.26
N GLU A 141 -11.29 -4.71 -0.74
CA GLU A 141 -10.99 -5.91 -1.53
C GLU A 141 -9.67 -5.77 -2.28
N ALA A 142 -9.42 -4.60 -2.91
CA ALA A 142 -8.17 -4.33 -3.61
C ALA A 142 -6.96 -4.32 -2.64
N VAL A 143 -7.11 -3.68 -1.50
CA VAL A 143 -6.07 -3.64 -0.44
C VAL A 143 -5.78 -5.05 0.07
N THR A 144 -6.81 -5.79 0.44
CA THR A 144 -6.66 -7.15 0.98
C THR A 144 -5.95 -8.06 -0.01
N ARG A 145 -6.34 -7.99 -1.27
CA ARG A 145 -5.71 -8.78 -2.33
C ARG A 145 -4.23 -8.45 -2.51
N VAL A 146 -3.87 -7.19 -2.51
CA VAL A 146 -2.48 -6.75 -2.61
C VAL A 146 -1.66 -7.19 -1.41
N LEU A 147 -2.20 -7.04 -0.20
CA LEU A 147 -1.52 -7.47 1.02
C LEU A 147 -1.20 -8.97 1.00
N ILE A 148 -2.13 -9.78 0.53
CA ILE A 148 -1.96 -11.24 0.46
C ILE A 148 -1.08 -11.65 -0.73
N GLU A 149 -1.41 -11.21 -1.94
CA GLU A 149 -0.82 -11.75 -3.17
C GLU A 149 0.51 -11.07 -3.54
N VAL A 150 0.65 -9.77 -3.28
CA VAL A 150 1.83 -9.00 -3.67
C VAL A 150 2.79 -8.80 -2.51
N LEU A 151 2.30 -8.32 -1.37
CA LEU A 151 3.12 -8.05 -0.19
C LEU A 151 3.35 -9.29 0.69
N ARG A 152 2.65 -10.38 0.40
CA ARG A 152 2.83 -11.69 1.06
C ARG A 152 2.64 -11.64 2.58
N VAL A 153 1.75 -10.82 3.06
CA VAL A 153 1.40 -10.74 4.48
C VAL A 153 0.62 -11.99 4.88
N ALA A 154 1.13 -12.72 5.85
CA ALA A 154 0.53 -13.99 6.27
C ALA A 154 -0.78 -13.80 7.04
N HIS A 155 -0.82 -12.78 7.91
CA HIS A 155 -1.97 -12.53 8.77
C HIS A 155 -2.21 -11.02 8.94
N PRO A 156 -3.47 -10.55 9.03
CA PRO A 156 -3.73 -9.13 9.19
C PRO A 156 -3.19 -8.54 10.50
N ALA A 157 -3.03 -9.35 11.54
CA ALA A 157 -2.42 -8.92 12.80
C ALA A 157 -0.94 -8.56 12.69
N ASP A 158 -0.28 -8.95 11.59
CA ASP A 158 1.13 -8.62 11.33
C ASP A 158 1.31 -7.23 10.72
N LEU A 159 0.22 -6.56 10.37
CA LEU A 159 0.24 -5.23 9.78
C LEU A 159 0.50 -4.16 10.84
N ASP A 160 1.35 -3.22 10.48
CA ASP A 160 1.43 -1.92 11.15
C ASP A 160 0.59 -0.88 10.41
N TRP A 161 0.17 0.17 11.12
CA TRP A 161 -0.55 1.25 10.49
C TRP A 161 -0.23 2.61 11.08
N VAL A 162 -0.39 3.63 10.25
CA VAL A 162 -0.26 5.03 10.64
C VAL A 162 -1.40 5.81 10.00
N ILE A 163 -2.07 6.62 10.82
CA ILE A 163 -3.06 7.60 10.36
C ILE A 163 -2.40 8.96 10.35
N THR A 164 -2.51 9.66 9.24
CA THR A 164 -2.06 11.05 9.11
C THR A 164 -3.25 11.90 8.68
N GLU A 165 -3.61 12.85 9.53
CA GLU A 165 -4.55 13.90 9.15
C GLU A 165 -3.78 14.98 8.37
N ARG A 166 -4.23 15.31 7.18
CA ARG A 166 -3.71 16.45 6.44
C ARG A 166 -4.24 17.71 7.08
N SER A 167 -3.33 18.46 7.67
CA SER A 167 -3.59 19.85 8.09
C SER A 167 -3.81 20.75 6.89
#